data_66e1c4e1262196aa99e8bdec29decede
#
_entry.id   66e1c4e1262196aa99e8bdec29decede
#
_cell.length_a   1.000
_cell.length_b   1.000
_cell.length_c   1.000
_cell.angle_alpha   90.00
_cell.angle_beta   90.00
_cell.angle_gamma   90.00
#
_symmetry.space_group_name_H-M   'P 1'
#
loop_
_entity.id
_entity.type
_entity.pdbx_description
1 polymer ?
#
loop_
_entity_poly.entity_id
_entity_poly.type
_entity_poly.pdbx_seq_one_letter_code
_entity_poly.pdbx_strand_id
1 'polypeptide(L)'
;RHIYVVADNQRPEFIDEFAAQGLCVADKIRVVDHREIFRGFEEHLPTFNTRSIESMLWNIEGLSDYFIYLNDDFFFNVPAQLEDFLKAENLVFYGHWQNSFALKAKLKYRQLMSRQFGKPIQPKHMIAQMLGADVLGFNKFFEIHHYPHIVDRHALKDYLLEHPQLLETQIKFK
;
A
#
# COMPACT_ATOMS: atom_id res chain seq x y z
N ARG A 1 7.07 10.31 16.96
CA ARG A 1 6.49 9.45 15.91
C ARG A 1 4.99 9.71 15.85
N HIS A 2 4.41 9.80 14.67
CA HIS A 2 3.00 10.11 14.45
C HIS A 2 2.28 8.91 13.82
N ILE A 3 0.97 8.91 13.95
CA ILE A 3 0.06 8.01 13.24
C ILE A 3 -0.68 8.87 12.22
N TYR A 4 -0.63 8.49 10.96
CA TYR A 4 -1.35 9.15 9.89
C TYR A 4 -2.56 8.31 9.50
N VAL A 5 -3.75 8.88 9.62
CA VAL A 5 -5.01 8.26 9.20
C VAL A 5 -5.43 8.91 7.90
N VAL A 6 -5.33 8.18 6.81
CA VAL A 6 -5.70 8.69 5.47
C VAL A 6 -7.18 8.48 5.25
N ALA A 7 -7.92 9.55 4.93
CA ALA A 7 -9.36 9.52 4.76
C ALA A 7 -9.80 10.54 3.69
N ASP A 8 -10.96 10.29 3.06
CA ASP A 8 -11.54 11.18 2.05
C ASP A 8 -12.51 12.16 2.72
N ASN A 9 -12.04 13.37 2.97
CA ASN A 9 -12.84 14.47 3.54
C ASN A 9 -13.63 14.08 4.81
N GLN A 10 -13.05 13.18 5.60
CA GLN A 10 -13.65 12.67 6.83
C GLN A 10 -12.65 12.76 7.98
N ARG A 11 -13.15 13.03 9.19
CA ARG A 11 -12.39 12.95 10.42
C ARG A 11 -13.14 12.03 11.38
N PRO A 12 -12.57 10.89 11.76
CA PRO A 12 -13.17 10.01 12.74
C PRO A 12 -13.35 10.73 14.09
N GLU A 13 -14.58 10.77 14.61
CA GLU A 13 -14.93 11.52 15.82
C GLU A 13 -14.10 11.11 17.05
N PHE A 14 -13.79 9.81 17.16
CA PHE A 14 -13.05 9.27 18.31
C PHE A 14 -11.59 9.72 18.41
N ILE A 15 -11.00 10.29 17.34
CA ILE A 15 -9.56 10.68 17.35
C ILE A 15 -9.29 11.75 18.41
N ASP A 16 -10.18 12.71 18.55
CA ASP A 16 -10.02 13.80 19.53
C ASP A 16 -10.22 13.29 20.96
N GLU A 17 -11.00 12.23 21.15
CA GLU A 17 -11.22 11.59 22.44
C GLU A 17 -9.97 10.86 22.97
N PHE A 18 -9.14 10.31 22.09
CA PHE A 18 -7.95 9.55 22.50
C PHE A 18 -6.96 10.39 23.31
N ALA A 19 -6.72 11.62 22.89
CA ALA A 19 -5.89 12.55 23.66
C ALA A 19 -6.57 12.99 24.96
N ALA A 20 -7.88 13.25 24.95
CA ALA A 20 -8.66 13.62 26.11
C ALA A 20 -8.70 12.51 27.17
N GLN A 21 -8.72 11.26 26.74
CA GLN A 21 -8.69 10.08 27.63
C GLN A 21 -7.26 9.68 28.07
N GLY A 22 -6.23 10.42 27.62
CA GLY A 22 -4.84 10.10 27.95
C GLY A 22 -4.26 8.86 27.25
N LEU A 23 -4.94 8.36 26.21
CA LEU A 23 -4.48 7.19 25.45
C LEU A 23 -3.31 7.51 24.51
N CYS A 24 -3.18 8.77 24.11
CA CYS A 24 -2.03 9.29 23.38
C CYS A 24 -1.79 10.76 23.69
N VAL A 25 -0.62 11.29 23.37
CA VAL A 25 -0.35 12.73 23.42
C VAL A 25 -1.14 13.46 22.34
N ALA A 26 -1.45 14.73 22.58
CA ALA A 26 -2.01 15.59 21.55
C ALA A 26 -1.13 15.58 20.29
N ASP A 27 -1.74 15.69 19.14
CA ASP A 27 -1.08 15.67 17.81
C ASP A 27 -0.40 14.34 17.44
N LYS A 28 -0.60 13.28 18.25
CA LYS A 28 -0.09 11.94 17.92
C LYS A 28 -0.71 11.39 16.66
N ILE A 29 -1.99 11.65 16.45
CA ILE A 29 -2.76 11.16 15.31
C ILE A 29 -3.09 12.36 14.41
N ARG A 30 -2.64 12.28 13.15
CA ARG A 30 -2.96 13.25 12.12
C ARG A 30 -3.85 12.62 11.07
N VAL A 31 -5.00 13.23 10.81
CA VAL A 31 -5.85 12.85 9.67
C VAL A 31 -5.32 13.57 8.44
N VAL A 32 -5.12 12.80 7.38
CA VAL A 32 -4.59 13.25 6.09
C VAL A 32 -5.67 13.05 5.05
N ASP A 33 -6.07 14.13 4.38
CA ASP A 33 -7.06 14.07 3.30
C ASP A 33 -6.45 13.51 2.02
N HIS A 34 -7.25 12.83 1.20
CA HIS A 34 -6.81 12.34 -0.11
C HIS A 34 -6.24 13.44 -0.99
N ARG A 35 -6.75 14.67 -0.90
CA ARG A 35 -6.21 15.83 -1.65
C ARG A 35 -4.77 16.17 -1.28
N GLU A 36 -4.37 15.90 -0.04
CA GLU A 36 -2.96 16.10 0.37
C GLU A 36 -2.05 15.09 -0.31
N ILE A 37 -2.39 13.80 -0.27
CA ILE A 37 -1.55 12.76 -0.86
C ILE A 37 -1.57 12.79 -2.39
N PHE A 38 -2.67 13.26 -3.00
CA PHE A 38 -2.79 13.44 -4.45
C PHE A 38 -2.36 14.81 -4.95
N ARG A 39 -1.63 15.59 -4.14
CA ARG A 39 -1.10 16.89 -4.57
C ARG A 39 -0.24 16.75 -5.83
N GLY A 40 -0.65 17.44 -6.92
CA GLY A 40 -0.08 17.32 -8.27
C GLY A 40 -0.69 16.22 -9.13
N PHE A 41 -1.72 15.52 -8.62
CA PHE A 41 -2.46 14.44 -9.29
C PHE A 41 -3.96 14.50 -8.95
N GLU A 42 -4.48 15.69 -8.68
CA GLU A 42 -5.83 15.92 -8.18
C GLU A 42 -6.92 15.49 -9.15
N GLU A 43 -6.62 15.41 -10.44
CA GLU A 43 -7.53 14.94 -11.49
C GLU A 43 -7.95 13.47 -11.33
N HIS A 44 -7.20 12.71 -10.54
CA HIS A 44 -7.51 11.32 -10.23
C HIS A 44 -8.46 11.14 -9.04
N LEU A 45 -8.84 12.24 -8.38
CA LEU A 45 -9.83 12.25 -7.30
C LEU A 45 -11.28 12.44 -7.83
N PRO A 46 -12.28 11.94 -7.11
CA PRO A 46 -12.19 11.08 -5.95
C PRO A 46 -11.77 9.66 -6.32
N THR A 47 -11.04 8.99 -5.43
CA THR A 47 -10.73 7.57 -5.57
C THR A 47 -11.05 6.82 -4.28
N PHE A 48 -11.61 5.62 -4.44
CA PHE A 48 -11.86 4.65 -3.36
C PHE A 48 -11.01 3.39 -3.55
N ASN A 49 -10.10 3.41 -4.49
CA ASN A 49 -9.21 2.29 -4.76
C ASN A 49 -8.01 2.33 -3.81
N THR A 50 -7.95 1.37 -2.89
CA THR A 50 -6.88 1.24 -1.90
C THR A 50 -5.49 1.29 -2.54
N ARG A 51 -5.28 0.62 -3.67
CA ARG A 51 -3.98 0.61 -4.36
C ARG A 51 -3.59 1.98 -4.90
N SER A 52 -4.56 2.75 -5.40
CA SER A 52 -4.32 4.13 -5.83
C SER A 52 -3.87 4.99 -4.66
N ILE A 53 -4.53 4.84 -3.50
CA ILE A 53 -4.21 5.55 -2.27
C ILE A 53 -2.81 5.13 -1.77
N GLU A 54 -2.55 3.82 -1.68
CA GLU A 54 -1.25 3.26 -1.26
C GLU A 54 -0.09 3.80 -2.10
N SER A 55 -0.29 3.91 -3.42
CA SER A 55 0.72 4.43 -4.35
C SER A 55 1.06 5.90 -4.12
N MET A 56 0.26 6.64 -3.36
CA MET A 56 0.44 8.07 -3.10
C MET A 56 0.83 8.41 -1.66
N LEU A 57 0.97 7.43 -0.78
CA LEU A 57 1.30 7.66 0.64
C LEU A 57 2.64 8.37 0.85
N TRP A 58 3.58 8.22 -0.07
CA TRP A 58 4.87 8.90 -0.01
C TRP A 58 4.75 10.43 -0.03
N ASN A 59 3.62 10.97 -0.49
CA ASN A 59 3.37 12.40 -0.62
C ASN A 59 2.84 13.06 0.66
N ILE A 60 2.64 12.28 1.74
CA ILE A 60 2.24 12.80 3.04
C ILE A 60 3.34 13.73 3.58
N GLU A 61 2.96 14.96 3.90
CA GLU A 61 3.87 15.93 4.49
C GLU A 61 4.29 15.51 5.91
N GLY A 62 5.59 15.54 6.18
CA GLY A 62 6.14 15.14 7.48
C GLY A 62 6.24 13.63 7.72
N LEU A 63 5.89 12.80 6.72
CA LEU A 63 6.10 11.36 6.81
C LEU A 63 7.60 11.03 6.92
N SER A 64 7.94 10.09 7.79
CA SER A 64 9.32 9.61 7.98
C SER A 64 9.85 8.92 6.71
N ASP A 65 11.19 8.81 6.60
CA ASP A 65 11.85 8.08 5.50
C ASP A 65 11.39 6.61 5.44
N TYR A 66 11.21 6.02 6.59
CA TYR A 66 10.56 4.71 6.74
C TYR A 66 9.24 4.87 7.49
N PHE A 67 8.21 4.22 7.00
CA PHE A 67 6.91 4.17 7.67
C PHE A 67 6.31 2.76 7.62
N ILE A 68 5.47 2.45 8.61
CA ILE A 68 4.74 1.19 8.64
C ILE A 68 3.35 1.45 8.05
N TYR A 69 3.03 0.71 7.00
CA TYR A 69 1.71 0.70 6.40
C TYR A 69 0.83 -0.35 7.08
N LEU A 70 -0.37 0.07 7.46
CA LEU A 70 -1.41 -0.77 8.02
C LEU A 70 -2.73 -0.55 7.26
N ASN A 71 -3.46 -1.63 7.02
CA ASN A 71 -4.87 -1.55 6.68
C ASN A 71 -5.72 -1.29 7.93
N ASP A 72 -6.98 -0.93 7.73
CA ASP A 72 -7.95 -0.65 8.79
C ASP A 72 -8.36 -1.89 9.60
N ASP A 73 -8.10 -3.09 9.09
CA ASP A 73 -8.35 -4.37 9.74
C ASP A 73 -7.14 -4.93 10.53
N PHE A 74 -6.04 -4.18 10.62
CA PHE A 74 -4.85 -4.60 11.37
C PHE A 74 -4.86 -4.08 12.82
N PHE A 75 -4.39 -4.92 13.72
CA PHE A 75 -4.06 -4.54 15.07
C PHE A 75 -2.84 -5.32 15.60
N PHE A 76 -2.11 -4.71 16.52
CA PHE A 76 -1.02 -5.38 17.21
C PHE A 76 -1.54 -6.03 18.48
N ASN A 77 -1.44 -7.35 18.59
CA ASN A 77 -1.82 -8.11 19.78
C ASN A 77 -0.67 -8.21 20.81
N VAL A 78 0.52 -7.79 20.41
CA VAL A 78 1.72 -7.65 21.26
C VAL A 78 2.45 -6.36 20.88
N PRO A 79 3.25 -5.77 21.80
CA PRO A 79 4.06 -4.61 21.45
C PRO A 79 4.99 -4.91 20.28
N ALA A 80 4.92 -4.09 19.24
CA ALA A 80 5.84 -4.16 18.10
C ALA A 80 7.12 -3.39 18.38
N GLN A 81 8.25 -3.94 17.99
CA GLN A 81 9.58 -3.33 18.08
C GLN A 81 10.04 -2.89 16.70
N LEU A 82 10.98 -1.95 16.66
CA LEU A 82 11.53 -1.48 15.39
C LEU A 82 12.21 -2.63 14.62
N GLU A 83 12.86 -3.52 15.34
CA GLU A 83 13.58 -4.69 14.82
C GLU A 83 12.67 -5.71 14.12
N ASP A 84 11.36 -5.67 14.37
CA ASP A 84 10.37 -6.47 13.66
C ASP A 84 10.21 -6.03 12.19
N PHE A 85 10.58 -4.78 11.89
CA PHE A 85 10.41 -4.15 10.58
C PHE A 85 11.72 -3.74 9.93
N LEU A 86 12.77 -3.43 10.72
CA LEU A 86 14.05 -2.93 10.21
C LEU A 86 15.20 -3.56 10.99
N LYS A 87 16.11 -4.25 10.30
CA LYS A 87 17.31 -4.86 10.89
C LYS A 87 18.56 -4.40 10.13
N ALA A 88 19.45 -3.68 10.82
CA ALA A 88 20.68 -3.19 10.23
C ALA A 88 20.45 -2.53 8.85
N GLU A 89 19.49 -1.60 8.79
CA GLU A 89 19.05 -0.88 7.58
C GLU A 89 18.38 -1.71 6.51
N ASN A 90 18.13 -3.01 6.75
CA ASN A 90 17.38 -3.85 5.83
C ASN A 90 15.92 -3.94 6.26
N LEU A 91 15.03 -3.77 5.27
CA LEU A 91 13.59 -3.95 5.48
C LEU A 91 13.26 -5.43 5.74
N VAL A 92 12.43 -5.70 6.73
CA VAL A 92 11.99 -7.04 7.07
C VAL A 92 10.58 -7.27 6.53
N PHE A 93 10.46 -8.27 5.66
CA PHE A 93 9.17 -8.72 5.13
C PHE A 93 8.89 -10.15 5.53
N TYR A 94 7.65 -10.41 5.90
CA TYR A 94 7.16 -11.74 6.25
C TYR A 94 6.38 -12.34 5.09
N GLY A 95 6.80 -13.52 4.64
CA GLY A 95 6.20 -14.16 3.48
C GLY A 95 6.98 -15.41 3.07
N HIS A 96 6.74 -15.86 1.85
CA HIS A 96 7.47 -16.99 1.29
C HIS A 96 7.63 -16.87 -0.22
N TRP A 97 8.66 -17.51 -0.76
CA TRP A 97 8.92 -17.52 -2.18
C TRP A 97 7.96 -18.42 -2.93
N GLN A 98 7.37 -17.91 -4.00
CA GLN A 98 6.47 -18.60 -4.90
C GLN A 98 7.02 -18.67 -6.32
N ASN A 99 6.71 -19.77 -7.03
CA ASN A 99 7.03 -19.88 -8.44
C ASN A 99 5.93 -19.24 -9.29
N SER A 100 6.31 -18.34 -10.19
CA SER A 100 5.36 -17.59 -11.05
C SER A 100 4.71 -18.45 -12.13
N PHE A 101 5.31 -19.59 -12.52
CA PHE A 101 4.91 -20.36 -13.71
C PHE A 101 3.43 -20.81 -13.68
N ALA A 102 3.04 -21.51 -12.61
CA ALA A 102 1.67 -22.03 -12.49
C ALA A 102 0.63 -20.90 -12.42
N LEU A 103 0.98 -19.80 -11.75
CA LEU A 103 0.11 -18.66 -11.60
C LEU A 103 -0.02 -17.88 -12.91
N LYS A 104 1.04 -17.74 -13.68
CA LYS A 104 1.03 -17.18 -15.05
C LYS A 104 0.15 -18.00 -16.00
N ALA A 105 0.30 -19.33 -15.97
CA ALA A 105 -0.54 -20.23 -16.77
C ALA A 105 -2.02 -20.06 -16.40
N LYS A 106 -2.33 -20.01 -15.10
CA LYS A 106 -3.71 -19.78 -14.61
C LYS A 106 -4.24 -18.40 -15.01
N LEU A 107 -3.42 -17.37 -15.00
CA LEU A 107 -3.82 -16.02 -15.42
C LEU A 107 -4.13 -16.00 -16.92
N LYS A 108 -3.25 -16.58 -17.77
CA LYS A 108 -3.49 -16.70 -19.21
C LYS A 108 -4.80 -17.46 -19.52
N TYR A 109 -5.04 -18.57 -18.84
CA TYR A 109 -6.30 -19.31 -18.97
C TYR A 109 -7.51 -18.45 -18.61
N ARG A 110 -7.46 -17.72 -17.48
CA ARG A 110 -8.52 -16.80 -17.08
C ARG A 110 -8.74 -15.67 -18.07
N GLN A 111 -7.68 -15.12 -18.65
CA GLN A 111 -7.77 -14.09 -19.68
C GLN A 111 -8.47 -14.61 -20.95
N LEU A 112 -8.13 -15.83 -21.36
CA LEU A 112 -8.78 -16.48 -22.50
C LEU A 112 -10.28 -16.68 -22.25
N MET A 113 -10.63 -17.23 -21.07
CA MET A 113 -12.02 -17.45 -20.67
C MET A 113 -12.79 -16.14 -20.52
N SER A 114 -12.16 -15.09 -20.02
CA SER A 114 -12.76 -13.76 -19.92
C SER A 114 -13.10 -13.19 -21.30
N ARG A 115 -12.20 -13.32 -22.26
CA ARG A 115 -12.43 -12.89 -23.65
C ARG A 115 -13.56 -13.67 -24.31
N GLN A 116 -13.64 -14.97 -24.05
CA GLN A 116 -14.64 -15.84 -24.68
C GLN A 116 -16.03 -15.72 -24.05
N PHE A 117 -16.13 -15.51 -22.74
CA PHE A 117 -17.39 -15.55 -21.99
C PHE A 117 -17.75 -14.21 -21.31
N GLY A 118 -16.98 -13.13 -21.53
CA GLY A 118 -17.26 -11.81 -20.97
C GLY A 118 -17.16 -11.72 -19.43
N LYS A 119 -16.54 -12.72 -18.78
CA LYS A 119 -16.43 -12.73 -17.31
C LYS A 119 -15.28 -11.84 -16.85
N PRO A 120 -15.51 -10.89 -15.95
CA PRO A 120 -14.45 -10.03 -15.45
C PRO A 120 -13.39 -10.85 -14.68
N ILE A 121 -12.12 -10.49 -14.88
CA ILE A 121 -11.03 -11.07 -14.11
C ILE A 121 -10.94 -10.27 -12.82
N GLN A 122 -11.26 -10.89 -11.70
CA GLN A 122 -11.01 -10.28 -10.40
C GLN A 122 -9.52 -10.38 -10.08
N PRO A 123 -8.83 -9.26 -9.88
CA PRO A 123 -7.43 -9.25 -9.49
C PRO A 123 -7.30 -9.83 -8.07
N LYS A 124 -6.55 -10.92 -7.94
CA LYS A 124 -6.18 -11.46 -6.63
C LYS A 124 -4.86 -10.83 -6.19
N HIS A 125 -4.70 -10.61 -4.89
CA HIS A 125 -3.50 -10.06 -4.28
C HIS A 125 -2.20 -10.75 -4.77
N MET A 126 -2.17 -12.07 -4.74
CA MET A 126 -1.07 -12.89 -5.24
C MET A 126 -0.72 -12.62 -6.72
N ILE A 127 -1.72 -12.37 -7.57
CA ILE A 127 -1.50 -12.02 -8.99
C ILE A 127 -0.82 -10.65 -9.10
N ALA A 128 -1.21 -9.69 -8.28
CA ALA A 128 -0.59 -8.37 -8.28
C ALA A 128 0.87 -8.44 -7.85
N GLN A 129 1.20 -9.20 -6.81
CA GLN A 129 2.59 -9.41 -6.38
C GLN A 129 3.43 -10.10 -7.44
N MET A 130 2.88 -11.14 -8.10
CA MET A 130 3.55 -11.80 -9.21
C MET A 130 3.80 -10.85 -10.39
N LEU A 131 2.82 -10.03 -10.76
CA LEU A 131 2.98 -9.05 -11.85
C LEU A 131 4.00 -7.96 -11.48
N GLY A 132 4.04 -7.50 -10.23
CA GLY A 132 5.07 -6.59 -9.75
C GLY A 132 6.48 -7.20 -9.88
N ALA A 133 6.65 -8.45 -9.50
CA ALA A 133 7.92 -9.16 -9.68
C ALA A 133 8.31 -9.32 -11.16
N ASP A 134 7.34 -9.55 -12.04
CA ASP A 134 7.57 -9.61 -13.50
C ASP A 134 8.05 -8.28 -14.09
N VAL A 135 7.51 -7.16 -13.64
CA VAL A 135 7.97 -5.82 -14.05
C VAL A 135 9.45 -5.64 -13.72
N LEU A 136 9.91 -6.21 -12.61
CA LEU A 136 11.31 -6.18 -12.17
C LEU A 136 12.17 -7.31 -12.77
N GLY A 137 11.61 -8.13 -13.67
CA GLY A 137 12.34 -9.21 -14.35
C GLY A 137 12.56 -10.48 -13.54
N PHE A 138 11.85 -10.66 -12.42
CA PHE A 138 11.99 -11.85 -11.58
C PHE A 138 11.14 -13.03 -12.09
N ASN A 139 11.71 -14.23 -12.02
CA ASN A 139 11.01 -15.48 -12.35
C ASN A 139 10.23 -16.09 -11.17
N LYS A 140 10.47 -15.58 -9.98
CA LYS A 140 9.77 -15.92 -8.74
C LYS A 140 9.29 -14.63 -8.10
N PHE A 141 8.28 -14.72 -7.25
CA PHE A 141 7.85 -13.60 -6.44
C PHE A 141 7.84 -14.00 -4.97
N PHE A 142 8.07 -13.01 -4.13
CA PHE A 142 7.92 -13.18 -2.69
C PHE A 142 6.47 -12.85 -2.35
N GLU A 143 5.70 -13.85 -1.93
CA GLU A 143 4.33 -13.65 -1.47
C GLU A 143 4.39 -13.06 -0.07
N ILE A 144 4.21 -11.75 0.01
CA ILE A 144 4.12 -11.04 1.28
C ILE A 144 2.80 -11.42 1.94
N HIS A 145 2.87 -11.85 3.19
CA HIS A 145 1.67 -12.15 3.97
C HIS A 145 0.91 -10.86 4.27
N HIS A 146 -0.36 -10.99 4.65
CA HIS A 146 -1.19 -9.88 5.07
C HIS A 146 -0.79 -9.43 6.48
N TYR A 147 0.28 -8.64 6.55
CA TYR A 147 0.87 -8.08 7.76
C TYR A 147 1.09 -6.58 7.60
N PRO A 148 1.18 -5.83 8.70
CA PRO A 148 1.79 -4.52 8.68
C PRO A 148 3.19 -4.61 8.09
N HIS A 149 3.53 -3.77 7.14
CA HIS A 149 4.86 -3.81 6.52
C HIS A 149 5.48 -2.44 6.43
N ILE A 150 6.79 -2.45 6.47
CA ILE A 150 7.59 -1.24 6.35
C ILE A 150 7.73 -0.83 4.88
N VAL A 151 7.69 0.46 4.65
CA VAL A 151 7.89 1.05 3.33
C VAL A 151 9.02 2.08 3.42
N ASP A 152 9.96 2.02 2.49
CA ASP A 152 10.90 3.09 2.24
C ASP A 152 10.22 4.15 1.38
N ARG A 153 10.00 5.33 1.95
CA ARG A 153 9.32 6.45 1.32
C ARG A 153 10.03 6.92 0.05
N HIS A 154 11.35 7.03 0.11
CA HIS A 154 12.16 7.54 -1.00
C HIS A 154 12.20 6.53 -2.14
N ALA A 155 12.47 5.26 -1.84
CA ALA A 155 12.46 4.20 -2.85
C ALA A 155 11.11 4.09 -3.56
N LEU A 156 9.99 4.16 -2.82
CA LEU A 156 8.65 4.16 -3.41
C LEU A 156 8.42 5.38 -4.31
N LYS A 157 8.73 6.58 -3.81
CA LYS A 157 8.57 7.83 -4.54
C LYS A 157 9.39 7.84 -5.82
N ASP A 158 10.70 7.60 -5.70
CA ASP A 158 11.63 7.73 -6.79
C ASP A 158 11.30 6.71 -7.89
N TYR A 159 11.01 5.46 -7.51
CA TYR A 159 10.58 4.44 -8.45
C TYR A 159 9.31 4.82 -9.23
N LEU A 160 8.29 5.34 -8.54
CA LEU A 160 7.04 5.73 -9.20
C LEU A 160 7.21 6.96 -10.11
N LEU A 161 8.04 7.93 -9.71
CA LEU A 161 8.30 9.12 -10.52
C LEU A 161 9.20 8.83 -11.73
N GLU A 162 10.12 7.88 -11.62
CA GLU A 162 10.91 7.37 -12.74
C GLU A 162 10.08 6.52 -13.73
N HIS A 163 8.92 6.00 -13.28
CA HIS A 163 8.02 5.19 -14.09
C HIS A 163 6.61 5.82 -14.19
N PRO A 164 6.46 7.00 -14.82
CA PRO A 164 5.20 7.75 -14.80
C PRO A 164 4.02 6.99 -15.40
N GLN A 165 4.25 6.14 -16.40
CA GLN A 165 3.19 5.29 -16.97
C GLN A 165 2.67 4.25 -15.96
N LEU A 166 3.56 3.72 -15.09
CA LEU A 166 3.16 2.82 -14.03
C LEU A 166 2.35 3.57 -12.98
N LEU A 167 2.84 4.72 -12.52
CA LEU A 167 2.13 5.58 -11.57
C LEU A 167 0.73 5.92 -12.08
N GLU A 168 0.62 6.44 -13.31
CA GLU A 168 -0.68 6.75 -13.92
C GLU A 168 -1.61 5.52 -13.96
N THR A 169 -1.05 4.35 -14.29
CA THR A 169 -1.84 3.12 -14.29
C THR A 169 -2.37 2.75 -12.90
N GLN A 170 -1.62 3.04 -11.84
CA GLN A 170 -2.04 2.78 -10.46
C GLN A 170 -3.10 3.77 -9.97
N ILE A 171 -2.94 5.06 -10.26
CA ILE A 171 -3.78 6.13 -9.69
C ILE A 171 -5.06 6.44 -10.46
N LYS A 172 -5.17 6.03 -11.72
CA LYS A 172 -6.38 6.30 -12.56
C LYS A 172 -7.63 5.51 -12.16
N PHE A 173 -7.51 4.49 -11.30
CA PHE A 173 -8.66 3.71 -10.88
C PHE A 173 -9.45 4.47 -9.80
N LYS A 174 -10.73 4.66 -10.08
CA LYS A 174 -11.70 5.30 -9.19
C LYS A 174 -12.54 4.28 -8.44
#